data_5721d63bde088f9cad48199c501a8204
#
_entry.id   5721d63bde088f9cad48199c501a8204
#
_cell.length_a   1.000
_cell.length_b   1.000
_cell.length_c   1.000
_cell.angle_alpha   90.00
_cell.angle_beta   90.00
_cell.angle_gamma   90.00
#
_symmetry.space_group_name_H-M   'P 1'
#
loop_
_entity.id
_entity.type
_entity.pdbx_description
1 polymer ?
#
loop_
_entity_poly.entity_id
_entity_poly.type
_entity_poly.pdbx_seq_one_letter_code
_entity_poly.pdbx_strand_id
1 'polypeptide(L)'
;MTDTGSFVINGTERVIVSQLVRSPGVYFSKEIDKTSDKDIYIGKMIPGRGAWLEFDTDKRDTIGVRVDRKRRQHITAFLRALYAVDPTQWEKYKIETKEDAINIFGDFPSIQNTIERDPDPSPEAALIDLYRKLRPGEPATVESARNLIKQMFYTEKRYDLSKVGRYKVEQKLGRDYSEKDQKQYTTEVDGMCVIFF
;
A
#
# COMPACT_ATOMS: atom_id res chain seq x y z
N MET A 1 15.56 21.86 -27.34
CA MET A 1 16.60 20.82 -27.29
C MET A 1 17.65 21.23 -28.31
N THR A 2 18.92 21.27 -27.95
CA THR A 2 20.03 21.56 -28.83
C THR A 2 20.46 20.30 -29.60
N ASP A 3 21.30 20.48 -30.61
CA ASP A 3 21.82 19.35 -31.42
C ASP A 3 22.68 18.39 -30.58
N THR A 4 23.20 18.87 -29.46
CA THR A 4 23.98 18.06 -28.48
C THR A 4 23.12 17.34 -27.45
N GLY A 5 21.78 17.43 -27.50
CA GLY A 5 20.87 16.78 -26.56
C GLY A 5 20.67 17.53 -25.24
N SER A 6 21.13 18.76 -25.14
CA SER A 6 20.91 19.64 -24.01
C SER A 6 19.66 20.51 -24.15
N PHE A 7 19.25 21.19 -23.07
CA PHE A 7 18.12 22.13 -23.03
C PHE A 7 18.61 23.48 -22.57
N VAL A 8 18.12 24.54 -23.23
CA VAL A 8 18.36 25.92 -22.78
C VAL A 8 17.17 26.35 -21.93
N ILE A 9 17.41 26.60 -20.65
CA ILE A 9 16.40 27.03 -19.68
C ILE A 9 16.90 28.32 -19.02
N ASN A 10 16.14 29.38 -19.14
CA ASN A 10 16.51 30.70 -18.63
C ASN A 10 17.92 31.18 -19.10
N GLY A 11 18.26 30.93 -20.36
CA GLY A 11 19.56 31.31 -20.92
C GLY A 11 20.74 30.42 -20.50
N THR A 12 20.51 29.38 -19.70
CA THR A 12 21.55 28.43 -19.25
C THR A 12 21.34 27.08 -19.93
N GLU A 13 22.41 26.53 -20.49
CA GLU A 13 22.38 25.19 -21.05
C GLU A 13 22.37 24.15 -19.93
N ARG A 14 21.44 23.20 -19.97
CA ARG A 14 21.24 22.16 -18.97
C ARG A 14 21.07 20.80 -19.62
N VAL A 15 21.54 19.77 -18.94
CA VAL A 15 21.40 18.37 -19.35
C VAL A 15 20.52 17.62 -18.35
N ILE A 16 19.64 16.76 -18.86
CA ILE A 16 18.86 15.86 -18.01
C ILE A 16 19.73 14.67 -17.66
N VAL A 17 19.99 14.49 -16.36
CA VAL A 17 20.77 13.37 -15.86
C VAL A 17 19.83 12.21 -15.53
N SER A 18 20.09 11.03 -16.07
CA SER A 18 19.35 9.81 -15.73
C SER A 18 19.60 9.43 -14.28
N GLN A 19 18.53 9.12 -13.56
CA GLN A 19 18.59 8.64 -12.18
C GLN A 19 18.32 7.15 -12.11
N LEU A 20 19.10 6.42 -11.30
CA LEU A 20 18.82 5.05 -10.95
C LEU A 20 17.68 5.02 -9.92
N VAL A 21 16.59 4.35 -10.25
CA VAL A 21 15.45 4.11 -9.37
C VAL A 21 15.27 2.62 -9.15
N ARG A 22 14.71 2.24 -8.00
CA ARG A 22 14.31 0.84 -7.80
C ARG A 22 13.20 0.48 -8.78
N SER A 23 13.31 -0.70 -9.38
CA SER A 23 12.23 -1.20 -10.25
C SER A 23 10.96 -1.44 -9.44
N PRO A 24 9.79 -1.35 -10.07
CA PRO A 24 8.54 -1.76 -9.44
C PRO A 24 8.61 -3.20 -8.90
N GLY A 25 7.91 -3.47 -7.81
CA GLY A 25 7.86 -4.79 -7.18
C GLY A 25 7.84 -4.71 -5.67
N VAL A 26 8.05 -5.84 -5.02
CA VAL A 26 8.03 -5.99 -3.59
C VAL A 26 9.42 -6.26 -3.05
N TYR A 27 9.74 -5.62 -1.94
CA TYR A 27 11.04 -5.68 -1.29
C TYR A 27 10.85 -5.96 0.20
N PHE A 28 11.53 -6.97 0.70
CA PHE A 28 11.57 -7.30 2.12
C PHE A 28 12.94 -6.97 2.68
N SER A 29 12.96 -6.40 3.87
CA SER A 29 14.18 -6.16 4.65
C SER A 29 13.92 -6.46 6.12
N LYS A 30 14.99 -6.79 6.82
CA LYS A 30 15.01 -6.99 8.24
C LYS A 30 15.99 -5.98 8.82
N GLU A 31 15.55 -5.26 9.83
CA GLU A 31 16.35 -4.27 10.55
C GLU A 31 16.27 -4.56 12.05
N ILE A 32 17.28 -4.16 12.82
CA ILE A 32 17.25 -4.27 14.27
C ILE A 32 16.88 -2.91 14.84
N ASP A 33 15.86 -2.86 15.67
CA ASP A 33 15.49 -1.64 16.40
C ASP A 33 16.56 -1.28 17.42
N LYS A 34 17.19 -0.13 17.26
CA LYS A 34 18.28 0.36 18.11
C LYS A 34 17.90 0.56 19.58
N THR A 35 16.59 0.63 19.89
CA THR A 35 16.09 0.87 21.24
C THR A 35 15.69 -0.39 21.98
N SER A 36 15.22 -1.41 21.26
CA SER A 36 14.67 -2.63 21.88
C SER A 36 15.45 -3.90 21.51
N ASP A 37 16.46 -3.80 20.64
CA ASP A 37 17.25 -4.91 20.09
C ASP A 37 16.37 -6.00 19.44
N LYS A 38 15.13 -5.64 19.05
CA LYS A 38 14.22 -6.54 18.38
C LYS A 38 14.33 -6.43 16.87
N ASP A 39 14.12 -7.54 16.20
CA ASP A 39 14.00 -7.58 14.76
C ASP A 39 12.73 -6.87 14.31
N ILE A 40 12.88 -5.92 13.38
CA ILE A 40 11.79 -5.26 12.68
C ILE A 40 11.81 -5.76 11.24
N TYR A 41 10.68 -6.25 10.80
CA TYR A 41 10.48 -6.70 9.42
C TYR A 41 9.78 -5.59 8.64
N ILE A 42 10.31 -5.29 7.46
CA ILE A 42 9.80 -4.22 6.61
C ILE A 42 9.51 -4.81 5.24
N GLY A 43 8.27 -4.62 4.78
CA GLY A 43 7.85 -4.93 3.41
C GLY A 43 7.54 -3.63 2.67
N LYS A 44 8.14 -3.43 1.49
CA LYS A 44 7.88 -2.26 0.65
C LYS A 44 7.33 -2.69 -0.69
N MET A 45 6.14 -2.19 -1.02
CA MET A 45 5.56 -2.31 -2.34
C MET A 45 5.79 -1.02 -3.11
N ILE A 46 6.52 -1.12 -4.20
CA ILE A 46 6.85 -0.01 -5.08
C ILE A 46 6.11 -0.23 -6.41
N PRO A 47 5.04 0.52 -6.69
CA PRO A 47 4.37 0.45 -7.99
C PRO A 47 5.18 1.16 -9.08
N GLY A 48 4.87 0.88 -10.33
CA GLY A 48 5.39 1.65 -11.46
C GLY A 48 4.78 3.05 -11.53
N ARG A 49 3.57 3.18 -11.03
CA ARG A 49 2.83 4.45 -10.89
C ARG A 49 1.95 4.38 -9.66
N GLY A 50 1.96 5.41 -8.83
CA GLY A 50 1.07 5.56 -7.68
C GLY A 50 1.78 5.54 -6.33
N ALA A 51 0.99 5.41 -5.29
CA ALA A 51 1.43 5.48 -3.91
C ALA A 51 2.28 4.29 -3.49
N TRP A 52 3.37 4.54 -2.78
CA TRP A 52 4.17 3.49 -2.15
C TRP A 52 3.49 2.99 -0.90
N LEU A 53 3.55 1.68 -0.70
CA LEU A 53 3.10 1.05 0.55
C LEU A 53 4.30 0.47 1.28
N GLU A 54 4.42 0.83 2.54
CA GLU A 54 5.44 0.32 3.44
C GLU A 54 4.75 -0.35 4.62
N PHE A 55 4.97 -1.65 4.78
CA PHE A 55 4.50 -2.45 5.91
C PHE A 55 5.66 -2.60 6.89
N ASP A 56 5.41 -2.40 8.15
CA ASP A 56 6.42 -2.57 9.20
C ASP A 56 5.86 -3.27 10.43
N THR A 57 6.71 -4.05 11.09
CA THR A 57 6.45 -4.48 12.48
C THR A 57 7.11 -3.48 13.43
N ASP A 58 6.47 -3.19 14.56
CA ASP A 58 7.06 -2.32 15.58
C ASP A 58 7.63 -3.14 16.76
N LYS A 59 8.29 -2.45 17.70
CA LYS A 59 8.83 -3.07 18.92
C LYS A 59 7.80 -3.79 19.79
N ARG A 60 6.52 -3.54 19.58
CA ARG A 60 5.38 -4.15 20.28
C ARG A 60 4.79 -5.30 19.49
N ASP A 61 5.46 -5.69 18.41
CA ASP A 61 5.02 -6.74 17.50
C ASP A 61 3.63 -6.45 16.93
N THR A 62 3.37 -5.19 16.53
CA THR A 62 2.16 -4.82 15.79
C THR A 62 2.51 -4.54 14.35
N ILE A 63 1.65 -4.93 13.43
CA ILE A 63 1.82 -4.70 12.01
C ILE A 63 1.17 -3.37 11.62
N GLY A 64 1.96 -2.50 11.02
CA GLY A 64 1.50 -1.22 10.52
C GLY A 64 1.76 -1.03 9.04
N VAL A 65 1.06 -0.05 8.47
CA VAL A 65 1.22 0.35 7.08
C VAL A 65 1.39 1.87 6.99
N ARG A 66 2.25 2.30 6.09
CA ARG A 66 2.40 3.70 5.69
C ARG A 66 2.15 3.82 4.21
N VAL A 67 1.33 4.79 3.84
CA VAL A 67 1.06 5.17 2.46
C VAL A 67 1.88 6.42 2.15
N ASP A 68 2.72 6.39 1.11
CA ASP A 68 3.60 7.50 0.71
C ASP A 68 4.38 8.13 1.87
N ARG A 69 4.92 7.29 2.77
CA ARG A 69 5.67 7.73 3.96
C ARG A 69 4.87 8.62 4.93
N LYS A 70 3.53 8.60 4.83
CA LYS A 70 2.65 9.31 5.76
C LYS A 70 2.62 8.62 7.14
N ARG A 71 1.72 9.07 8.02
CA ARG A 71 1.58 8.50 9.35
C ARG A 71 1.23 7.01 9.31
N ARG A 72 1.90 6.22 10.14
CA ARG A 72 1.66 4.79 10.32
C ARG A 72 0.22 4.52 10.79
N GLN A 73 -0.37 3.49 10.25
CA GLN A 73 -1.70 2.99 10.60
C GLN A 73 -1.63 1.48 10.85
N HIS A 74 -2.51 0.95 11.68
CA HIS A 74 -2.61 -0.49 11.86
C HIS A 74 -3.09 -1.16 10.58
N ILE A 75 -2.54 -2.32 10.26
CA ILE A 75 -2.91 -3.05 9.04
C ILE A 75 -4.40 -3.40 9.03
N THR A 76 -4.97 -3.77 10.16
CA THR A 76 -6.39 -4.09 10.33
C THR A 76 -7.28 -2.91 9.97
N ALA A 77 -6.96 -1.69 10.45
CA ALA A 77 -7.67 -0.48 10.10
C ALA A 77 -7.52 -0.12 8.61
N PHE A 78 -6.32 -0.28 8.05
CA PHE A 78 -6.09 -0.03 6.63
C PHE A 78 -6.94 -0.94 5.74
N LEU A 79 -6.99 -2.24 6.04
CA LEU A 79 -7.76 -3.21 5.27
C LEU A 79 -9.27 -2.95 5.36
N ARG A 80 -9.79 -2.62 6.56
CA ARG A 80 -11.19 -2.25 6.72
C ARG A 80 -11.52 -0.95 5.99
N ALA A 81 -10.59 0.01 5.95
CA ALA A 81 -10.75 1.23 5.16
C ALA A 81 -10.85 0.91 3.65
N LEU A 82 -10.03 0.01 3.14
CA LEU A 82 -10.11 -0.45 1.74
C LEU A 82 -11.42 -1.20 1.46
N TYR A 83 -11.84 -2.08 2.36
CA TYR A 83 -13.12 -2.78 2.27
C TYR A 83 -14.31 -1.80 2.20
N ALA A 84 -14.29 -0.73 3.01
CA ALA A 84 -15.34 0.29 3.01
C ALA A 84 -15.45 1.08 1.69
N VAL A 85 -14.42 1.07 0.85
CA VAL A 85 -14.46 1.74 -0.46
C VAL A 85 -15.33 0.99 -1.45
N ASP A 86 -15.14 -0.32 -1.57
CA ASP A 86 -15.91 -1.17 -2.48
C ASP A 86 -16.00 -2.60 -1.93
N PRO A 87 -17.00 -2.89 -1.09
CA PRO A 87 -17.17 -4.22 -0.49
C PRO A 87 -17.34 -5.35 -1.52
N THR A 88 -17.82 -5.04 -2.73
CA THR A 88 -18.09 -6.06 -3.76
C THR A 88 -16.82 -6.70 -4.31
N GLN A 89 -15.71 -5.98 -4.32
CA GLN A 89 -14.41 -6.50 -4.75
C GLN A 89 -13.77 -7.43 -3.71
N TRP A 90 -14.32 -7.47 -2.50
CA TRP A 90 -13.77 -8.19 -1.35
C TRP A 90 -14.59 -9.40 -0.93
N GLU A 91 -15.47 -9.90 -1.78
CA GLU A 91 -16.37 -11.03 -1.43
C GLU A 91 -15.63 -12.24 -0.86
N LYS A 92 -14.43 -12.53 -1.38
CA LYS A 92 -13.59 -13.64 -0.90
C LYS A 92 -12.92 -13.36 0.45
N TYR A 93 -12.69 -12.07 0.78
CA TYR A 93 -11.91 -11.65 1.94
C TYR A 93 -12.64 -10.55 2.70
N LYS A 94 -13.84 -10.86 3.17
CA LYS A 94 -14.66 -9.94 3.94
C LYS A 94 -13.92 -9.50 5.21
N ILE A 95 -13.74 -8.19 5.39
CA ILE A 95 -13.11 -7.58 6.56
C ILE A 95 -14.01 -6.45 7.08
N GLU A 96 -15.06 -6.82 7.77
CA GLU A 96 -15.95 -5.87 8.46
C GLU A 96 -15.45 -5.57 9.86
N THR A 97 -15.01 -6.61 10.55
CA THR A 97 -14.49 -6.51 11.90
C THR A 97 -12.97 -6.62 11.92
N LYS A 98 -12.32 -6.19 12.98
CA LYS A 98 -10.88 -6.34 13.13
C LYS A 98 -10.47 -7.80 13.37
N GLU A 99 -11.36 -8.59 13.92
CA GLU A 99 -11.18 -10.02 14.15
C GLU A 99 -11.17 -10.81 12.83
N ASP A 100 -11.82 -10.32 11.78
CA ASP A 100 -11.78 -10.94 10.45
C ASP A 100 -10.38 -10.99 9.86
N ALA A 101 -9.45 -10.17 10.35
CA ALA A 101 -8.06 -10.24 9.98
C ALA A 101 -7.41 -11.59 10.32
N ILE A 102 -7.86 -12.27 11.38
CA ILE A 102 -7.39 -13.61 11.75
C ILE A 102 -7.75 -14.63 10.66
N ASN A 103 -8.94 -14.50 10.05
CA ASN A 103 -9.37 -15.40 8.98
C ASN A 103 -8.50 -15.27 7.72
N ILE A 104 -7.87 -14.12 7.52
CA ILE A 104 -7.05 -13.83 6.34
C ILE A 104 -5.59 -14.15 6.58
N PHE A 105 -5.03 -13.68 7.69
CA PHE A 105 -3.61 -13.78 7.99
C PHE A 105 -3.26 -14.99 8.87
N GLY A 106 -4.25 -15.61 9.51
CA GLY A 106 -4.04 -16.62 10.54
C GLY A 106 -3.89 -16.01 11.93
N ASP A 107 -3.91 -16.89 12.92
CA ASP A 107 -3.84 -16.54 14.32
C ASP A 107 -2.38 -16.38 14.79
N PHE A 108 -1.74 -15.31 14.33
CA PHE A 108 -0.38 -14.96 14.73
C PHE A 108 -0.36 -13.93 15.85
N PRO A 109 0.60 -13.99 16.79
CA PRO A 109 0.73 -13.02 17.88
C PRO A 109 0.78 -11.55 17.39
N SER A 110 1.45 -11.28 16.29
CA SER A 110 1.52 -9.94 15.71
C SER A 110 0.16 -9.42 15.23
N ILE A 111 -0.70 -10.29 14.72
CA ILE A 111 -2.07 -9.93 14.31
C ILE A 111 -2.93 -9.68 15.53
N GLN A 112 -2.88 -10.54 16.56
CA GLN A 112 -3.61 -10.33 17.81
C GLN A 112 -3.23 -9.03 18.48
N ASN A 113 -1.92 -8.76 18.63
CA ASN A 113 -1.42 -7.51 19.18
C ASN A 113 -1.90 -6.28 18.37
N THR A 114 -2.03 -6.43 17.05
CA THR A 114 -2.52 -5.36 16.18
C THR A 114 -4.01 -5.12 16.38
N ILE A 115 -4.81 -6.19 16.49
CA ILE A 115 -6.27 -6.13 16.74
C ILE A 115 -6.56 -5.44 18.07
N GLU A 116 -5.85 -5.80 19.13
CA GLU A 116 -6.03 -5.20 20.47
C GLU A 116 -5.76 -3.69 20.47
N ARG A 117 -4.83 -3.24 19.64
CA ARG A 117 -4.39 -1.84 19.59
C ARG A 117 -5.08 -1.00 18.53
N ASP A 118 -5.87 -1.63 17.66
CA ASP A 118 -6.63 -0.94 16.64
C ASP A 118 -7.80 -0.16 17.27
N PRO A 119 -7.79 1.18 17.23
CA PRO A 119 -8.80 2.00 17.88
C PRO A 119 -10.12 2.09 17.10
N ASP A 120 -10.09 1.74 15.81
CA ASP A 120 -11.23 2.00 14.93
C ASP A 120 -12.31 0.94 15.10
N PRO A 121 -13.57 1.33 15.41
CA PRO A 121 -14.65 0.38 15.67
C PRO A 121 -15.33 -0.17 14.40
N SER A 122 -15.28 0.56 13.29
CA SER A 122 -16.00 0.22 12.05
C SER A 122 -15.17 0.52 10.79
N PRO A 123 -15.54 -0.06 9.63
CA PRO A 123 -14.89 0.24 8.36
C PRO A 123 -14.95 1.72 7.97
N GLU A 124 -16.08 2.40 8.23
CA GLU A 124 -16.19 3.83 7.93
C GLU A 124 -15.31 4.68 8.87
N ALA A 125 -15.20 4.30 10.14
CA ALA A 125 -14.30 5.00 11.06
C ALA A 125 -12.84 4.85 10.63
N ALA A 126 -12.44 3.64 10.24
CA ALA A 126 -11.11 3.35 9.70
C ALA A 126 -10.83 4.14 8.40
N LEU A 127 -11.83 4.27 7.54
CA LEU A 127 -11.72 5.04 6.29
C LEU A 127 -11.51 6.54 6.57
N ILE A 128 -12.25 7.11 7.53
CA ILE A 128 -12.10 8.50 7.94
C ILE A 128 -10.73 8.74 8.60
N ASP A 129 -10.27 7.81 9.44
CA ASP A 129 -8.95 7.92 10.08
C ASP A 129 -7.83 7.87 9.04
N LEU A 130 -7.92 6.97 8.06
CA LEU A 130 -7.00 6.91 6.93
C LEU A 130 -6.96 8.25 6.16
N TYR A 131 -8.14 8.81 5.87
CA TYR A 131 -8.22 10.10 5.19
C TYR A 131 -7.53 11.22 5.97
N ARG A 132 -7.77 11.33 7.28
CA ARG A 132 -7.13 12.33 8.15
C ARG A 132 -5.61 12.20 8.19
N LYS A 133 -5.11 10.97 8.10
CA LYS A 133 -3.65 10.71 8.06
C LYS A 133 -3.03 11.08 6.71
N LEU A 134 -3.78 10.89 5.62
CA LEU A 134 -3.34 11.25 4.27
C LEU A 134 -3.45 12.75 4.00
N ARG A 135 -4.51 13.41 4.49
CA ARG A 135 -4.80 14.83 4.29
C ARG A 135 -5.14 15.53 5.62
N PRO A 136 -4.13 15.79 6.44
CA PRO A 136 -4.34 16.50 7.70
C PRO A 136 -4.84 17.93 7.42
N GLY A 137 -5.86 18.36 8.17
CA GLY A 137 -6.43 19.70 8.07
C GLY A 137 -7.64 19.83 7.13
N GLU A 138 -7.94 18.83 6.31
CA GLU A 138 -9.17 18.82 5.51
C GLU A 138 -10.34 18.18 6.27
N PRO A 139 -11.59 18.66 6.06
CA PRO A 139 -12.76 18.03 6.67
C PRO A 139 -12.94 16.61 6.11
N ALA A 140 -12.95 15.63 7.00
CA ALA A 140 -13.08 14.23 6.66
C ALA A 140 -14.53 13.81 6.65
N THR A 141 -15.09 13.56 5.46
CA THR A 141 -16.39 12.90 5.27
C THR A 141 -16.17 11.50 4.69
N VAL A 142 -17.09 10.58 4.92
CA VAL A 142 -17.01 9.21 4.38
C VAL A 142 -16.92 9.23 2.86
N GLU A 143 -17.68 10.11 2.21
CA GLU A 143 -17.69 10.23 0.75
C GLU A 143 -16.37 10.76 0.20
N SER A 144 -15.83 11.84 0.79
CA SER A 144 -14.53 12.38 0.39
C SER A 144 -13.39 11.36 0.59
N ALA A 145 -13.45 10.62 1.70
CA ALA A 145 -12.49 9.58 2.01
C ALA A 145 -12.57 8.42 1.01
N ARG A 146 -13.79 7.95 0.71
CA ARG A 146 -14.03 6.90 -0.29
C ARG A 146 -13.50 7.31 -1.66
N ASN A 147 -13.82 8.51 -2.12
CA ASN A 147 -13.36 9.03 -3.41
C ASN A 147 -11.83 9.15 -3.49
N LEU A 148 -11.18 9.62 -2.41
CA LEU A 148 -9.71 9.72 -2.38
C LEU A 148 -9.05 8.34 -2.51
N ILE A 149 -9.47 7.37 -1.69
CA ILE A 149 -8.89 6.03 -1.68
C ILE A 149 -9.17 5.30 -2.99
N LYS A 150 -10.41 5.44 -3.52
CA LYS A 150 -10.77 4.88 -4.83
C LYS A 150 -9.87 5.43 -5.93
N GLN A 151 -9.63 6.74 -5.95
CA GLN A 151 -8.72 7.34 -6.93
C GLN A 151 -7.28 6.89 -6.73
N MET A 152 -6.83 6.69 -5.50
CA MET A 152 -5.45 6.37 -5.18
C MET A 152 -5.07 4.94 -5.54
N PHE A 153 -5.96 3.96 -5.30
CA PHE A 153 -5.65 2.53 -5.43
C PHE A 153 -6.46 1.79 -6.50
N TYR A 154 -7.67 2.28 -6.85
CA TYR A 154 -8.59 1.57 -7.74
C TYR A 154 -8.76 2.25 -9.10
N THR A 155 -7.93 3.24 -9.42
CA THR A 155 -7.96 3.91 -10.72
C THR A 155 -6.70 3.55 -11.51
N GLU A 156 -6.84 2.82 -12.60
CA GLU A 156 -5.76 2.35 -13.48
C GLU A 156 -4.80 3.47 -13.91
N LYS A 157 -5.32 4.65 -14.21
CA LYS A 157 -4.50 5.81 -14.58
C LYS A 157 -3.63 6.35 -13.44
N ARG A 158 -3.95 6.02 -12.18
CA ARG A 158 -3.27 6.55 -11.00
C ARG A 158 -2.47 5.51 -10.22
N TYR A 159 -2.80 4.23 -10.33
CA TYR A 159 -2.08 3.14 -9.68
C TYR A 159 -1.86 1.99 -10.66
N ASP A 160 -0.62 1.57 -10.81
CA ASP A 160 -0.25 0.43 -11.66
C ASP A 160 1.11 -0.14 -11.22
N LEU A 161 1.15 -1.43 -10.92
CA LEU A 161 2.40 -2.15 -10.61
C LEU A 161 3.31 -2.30 -11.83
N SER A 162 2.78 -2.10 -13.03
CA SER A 162 3.44 -2.41 -14.29
C SER A 162 3.72 -3.91 -14.51
N LYS A 163 4.03 -4.32 -15.74
CA LYS A 163 4.38 -5.73 -16.06
C LYS A 163 5.56 -6.24 -15.25
N VAL A 164 6.57 -5.39 -15.06
CA VAL A 164 7.78 -5.76 -14.28
C VAL A 164 7.45 -5.92 -12.80
N GLY A 165 6.61 -5.05 -12.24
CA GLY A 165 6.19 -5.14 -10.85
C GLY A 165 5.40 -6.41 -10.59
N ARG A 166 4.40 -6.73 -11.43
CA ARG A 166 3.60 -7.97 -11.33
C ARG A 166 4.48 -9.21 -11.39
N TYR A 167 5.34 -9.32 -12.40
CA TYR A 167 6.27 -10.43 -12.52
C TYR A 167 7.14 -10.63 -11.27
N LYS A 168 7.65 -9.55 -10.68
CA LYS A 168 8.46 -9.65 -9.45
C LYS A 168 7.65 -10.04 -8.22
N VAL A 169 6.40 -9.59 -8.15
CA VAL A 169 5.47 -10.00 -7.09
C VAL A 169 5.17 -11.50 -7.21
N GLU A 170 4.86 -11.98 -8.41
CA GLU A 170 4.66 -13.41 -8.70
C GLU A 170 5.84 -14.26 -8.25
N GLN A 171 7.04 -13.89 -8.68
CA GLN A 171 8.26 -14.63 -8.31
C GLN A 171 8.49 -14.67 -6.79
N LYS A 172 8.25 -13.57 -6.09
CA LYS A 172 8.53 -13.50 -4.66
C LYS A 172 7.46 -14.16 -3.79
N LEU A 173 6.20 -14.12 -4.23
CA LEU A 173 5.07 -14.66 -3.47
C LEU A 173 4.67 -16.06 -3.91
N GLY A 174 5.31 -16.61 -4.94
CA GLY A 174 5.01 -17.94 -5.46
C GLY A 174 3.59 -18.07 -6.02
N ARG A 175 3.00 -16.98 -6.49
CA ARG A 175 1.66 -16.96 -7.09
C ARG A 175 1.76 -16.91 -8.59
N ASP A 176 1.05 -17.81 -9.25
CA ASP A 176 0.96 -17.88 -10.72
C ASP A 176 -0.26 -17.05 -11.16
N TYR A 177 0.00 -15.88 -11.73
CA TYR A 177 -1.03 -15.07 -12.36
C TYR A 177 -1.10 -15.49 -13.85
N SER A 178 -2.12 -16.24 -14.24
CA SER A 178 -2.28 -16.64 -15.64
C SER A 178 -2.49 -15.43 -16.56
N GLU A 179 -2.08 -15.54 -17.84
CA GLU A 179 -2.28 -14.46 -18.84
C GLU A 179 -3.75 -14.02 -19.00
N LYS A 180 -4.72 -14.89 -18.69
CA LYS A 180 -6.15 -14.56 -18.69
C LYS A 180 -6.50 -13.59 -17.57
N ASP A 181 -5.83 -13.72 -16.45
CA ASP A 181 -6.00 -12.86 -15.29
C ASP A 181 -5.36 -11.48 -15.53
N GLN A 182 -4.32 -11.39 -16.36
CA GLN A 182 -3.62 -10.13 -16.66
C GLN A 182 -4.49 -9.04 -17.29
N LYS A 183 -5.55 -9.37 -18.01
CA LYS A 183 -6.46 -8.39 -18.62
C LYS A 183 -7.61 -7.95 -17.71
N GLN A 184 -8.00 -8.80 -16.77
CA GLN A 184 -9.11 -8.56 -15.84
C GLN A 184 -8.63 -7.91 -14.52
N TYR A 185 -7.33 -7.95 -14.26
CA TYR A 185 -6.66 -7.61 -13.00
C TYR A 185 -5.94 -6.26 -12.98
N THR A 186 -6.20 -5.38 -13.93
CA THR A 186 -5.48 -4.11 -14.01
C THR A 186 -5.80 -3.14 -12.89
N THR A 187 -6.98 -3.25 -12.26
CA THR A 187 -7.36 -2.40 -11.12
C THR A 187 -7.77 -3.18 -9.88
N GLU A 188 -8.44 -4.31 -10.06
CA GLU A 188 -8.96 -5.11 -8.94
C GLU A 188 -7.86 -5.86 -8.20
N VAL A 189 -6.90 -6.43 -8.94
CA VAL A 189 -5.82 -7.23 -8.34
C VAL A 189 -4.66 -6.38 -7.88
N ASP A 190 -4.34 -5.28 -8.54
CA ASP A 190 -3.29 -4.39 -8.07
C ASP A 190 -3.67 -3.76 -6.72
N GLY A 191 -4.96 -3.44 -6.50
CA GLY A 191 -5.51 -3.07 -5.21
C GLY A 191 -5.48 -4.23 -4.20
N MET A 192 -5.72 -5.48 -4.64
CA MET A 192 -5.73 -6.67 -3.78
C MET A 192 -4.34 -7.28 -3.57
N CYS A 193 -3.39 -7.15 -4.51
CA CYS A 193 -1.99 -7.55 -4.29
C CYS A 193 -1.34 -6.78 -3.13
N VAL A 194 -1.86 -5.61 -2.79
CA VAL A 194 -1.46 -4.83 -1.63
C VAL A 194 -1.77 -5.55 -0.31
N ILE A 195 -2.70 -6.49 -0.30
CA ILE A 195 -3.32 -7.02 0.92
C ILE A 195 -2.77 -8.38 1.32
N PHE A 196 -2.13 -9.11 0.42
CA PHE A 196 -1.69 -10.50 0.66
C PHE A 196 -0.17 -10.64 0.78
N PHE A 197 0.41 -9.81 1.63
CA PHE A 197 1.79 -9.97 2.10
C PHE A 197 1.87 -10.66 3.44
#